data_b2329ec481c9dae7b1492c40f2967b77
#
_entry.id   b2329ec481c9dae7b1492c40f2967b77
#
_cell.length_a   1.000
_cell.length_b   1.000
_cell.length_c   1.000
_cell.angle_alpha   90.00
_cell.angle_beta   90.00
_cell.angle_gamma   90.00
#
_symmetry.space_group_name_H-M   'P 1'
#
loop_
_entity.id
_entity.type
_entity.pdbx_description
1 polymer ?
#
loop_
_entity_poly.entity_id
_entity_poly.type
_entity_poly.pdbx_seq_one_letter_code
_entity_poly.pdbx_strand_id
1 'polypeptide(L)'
;MNIKNKTLLWLAAATMSLTACSDWTETEIKNPTDLTATNKSEAYYAKLREYKNSDHPKAFGWFGNWTGDAAMLNNSLKGLPDSVDFVSLWGNWRNLNDKQKRDLQFVQQVKGTKVLMCFIVMDIGDQMTPPIPADKVASGTTWKEWRKEFWGWGNSNESRIAAAQKYANAICDSIDKYGYDGFDIDAEPNFAQPFATDKEMWNEQGVMTAFVQTLSKRIGPKSGTNKMLVVDGEPDALPESLGDHFDHFILQAYSTYSDEQLNSRLRTQIEHFKNTLTPEQVAKKIIVCENFENYAAMGGVDFRTKQGNVIPSLLGMAYWQPTYNGQTFQKGGVGSYHMEYEYGQSSAQTTYPWLRKAIQIMNPSLK
;
A
#
# COMPACT_ATOMS: atom_id res chain seq x y z
N MET A 1 -58.15 18.16 -2.93
CA MET A 1 -56.73 18.44 -2.64
C MET A 1 -55.89 17.86 -3.79
N ASN A 2 -55.29 18.75 -4.60
CA ASN A 2 -54.83 18.49 -5.96
C ASN A 2 -53.57 17.60 -6.04
N ILE A 3 -53.66 16.55 -6.85
CA ILE A 3 -52.58 15.58 -7.13
C ILE A 3 -51.30 16.28 -7.70
N LYS A 4 -51.43 17.45 -8.31
CA LYS A 4 -50.30 18.25 -8.84
C LYS A 4 -49.32 18.74 -7.77
N ASN A 5 -49.72 18.95 -6.52
CA ASN A 5 -48.85 19.46 -5.47
C ASN A 5 -48.00 18.36 -4.80
N LYS A 6 -48.37 17.09 -4.93
CA LYS A 6 -47.58 15.98 -4.38
C LYS A 6 -46.38 15.62 -5.28
N THR A 7 -46.58 15.76 -6.59
CA THR A 7 -45.50 15.47 -7.58
C THR A 7 -44.38 16.52 -7.54
N LEU A 8 -44.73 17.79 -7.28
CA LEU A 8 -43.73 18.86 -7.12
C LEU A 8 -42.88 18.71 -5.82
N LEU A 9 -43.46 18.22 -4.74
CA LEU A 9 -42.69 17.95 -3.49
C LEU A 9 -41.72 16.78 -3.64
N TRP A 10 -42.06 15.77 -4.43
CA TRP A 10 -41.15 14.64 -4.69
C TRP A 10 -40.02 14.99 -5.66
N LEU A 11 -40.24 15.89 -6.63
CA LEU A 11 -39.16 16.40 -7.47
C LEU A 11 -38.20 17.33 -6.71
N ALA A 12 -38.71 18.11 -5.76
CA ALA A 12 -37.87 19.00 -4.95
C ALA A 12 -36.99 18.21 -3.92
N ALA A 13 -37.49 17.07 -3.40
CA ALA A 13 -36.72 16.20 -2.53
C ALA A 13 -35.66 15.35 -3.29
N ALA A 14 -35.90 15.01 -4.56
CA ALA A 14 -34.96 14.27 -5.38
C ALA A 14 -33.80 15.14 -5.91
N THR A 15 -34.01 16.47 -6.02
CA THR A 15 -32.96 17.40 -6.48
C THR A 15 -32.00 17.86 -5.38
N MET A 16 -32.33 17.70 -4.10
CA MET A 16 -31.43 18.06 -2.99
C MET A 16 -30.43 16.96 -2.62
N SER A 17 -30.56 15.74 -3.15
CA SER A 17 -29.63 14.64 -2.86
C SER A 17 -28.48 14.47 -3.88
N LEU A 18 -28.42 15.30 -4.92
CA LEU A 18 -27.43 15.17 -6.00
C LEU A 18 -26.26 16.16 -5.93
N THR A 19 -26.22 17.07 -4.95
CA THR A 19 -25.15 18.08 -4.85
C THR A 19 -24.06 17.76 -3.82
N ALA A 20 -24.00 16.54 -3.28
CA ALA A 20 -23.15 16.25 -2.14
C ALA A 20 -21.93 15.35 -2.41
N CYS A 21 -21.68 14.91 -3.66
CA CYS A 21 -20.62 13.94 -3.96
C CYS A 21 -19.44 14.45 -4.79
N SER A 22 -19.32 15.76 -5.07
CA SER A 22 -18.34 16.26 -6.02
C SER A 22 -16.99 16.70 -5.45
N ASP A 23 -16.88 16.92 -4.11
CA ASP A 23 -15.76 17.71 -3.58
C ASP A 23 -14.49 16.96 -3.18
N TRP A 24 -14.51 15.65 -3.05
CA TRP A 24 -13.38 14.94 -2.45
C TRP A 24 -12.53 14.13 -3.43
N THR A 25 -12.96 13.97 -4.66
CA THR A 25 -12.11 13.56 -5.79
C THR A 25 -11.55 14.74 -6.59
N GLU A 26 -11.97 15.97 -6.30
CA GLU A 26 -11.43 17.18 -6.93
C GLU A 26 -10.10 17.59 -6.29
N THR A 27 -9.32 18.38 -7.02
CA THR A 27 -8.01 18.91 -6.57
C THR A 27 -8.20 19.74 -5.30
N GLU A 28 -7.89 19.18 -4.16
CA GLU A 28 -8.28 19.69 -2.85
C GLU A 28 -7.61 20.99 -2.46
N ILE A 29 -6.43 21.31 -2.97
CA ILE A 29 -5.63 22.43 -2.51
C ILE A 29 -5.31 23.33 -3.67
N LYS A 30 -5.87 24.52 -3.61
CA LYS A 30 -5.68 25.57 -4.60
C LYS A 30 -4.59 26.56 -4.17
N ASN A 31 -4.13 26.50 -2.89
CA ASN A 31 -3.12 27.38 -2.36
C ASN A 31 -2.17 26.63 -1.41
N PRO A 32 -0.84 26.70 -1.60
CA PRO A 32 0.14 26.04 -0.73
C PRO A 32 0.05 26.46 0.75
N THR A 33 -0.46 27.64 1.06
CA THR A 33 -0.67 28.08 2.44
C THR A 33 -1.80 27.36 3.15
N ASP A 34 -2.70 26.69 2.41
CA ASP A 34 -3.80 25.91 3.00
C ASP A 34 -3.36 24.51 3.45
N LEU A 35 -2.11 24.12 3.15
CA LEU A 35 -1.54 22.81 3.50
C LEU A 35 -1.43 22.58 5.02
N THR A 36 -1.36 23.63 5.82
CA THR A 36 -1.21 23.55 7.27
C THR A 36 -2.53 23.66 8.03
N ALA A 37 -3.59 24.10 7.39
CA ALA A 37 -4.91 24.31 8.01
C ALA A 37 -5.86 23.13 7.67
N THR A 38 -6.25 22.37 8.67
CA THR A 38 -7.31 21.36 8.56
C THR A 38 -8.67 22.03 8.69
N ASN A 39 -9.02 22.90 7.73
CA ASN A 39 -10.26 23.68 7.78
C ASN A 39 -11.48 22.94 7.24
N LYS A 40 -11.36 21.61 7.00
CA LYS A 40 -12.47 20.83 6.49
C LYS A 40 -13.39 20.38 7.62
N SER A 41 -14.69 20.30 7.33
CA SER A 41 -15.70 19.94 8.32
C SER A 41 -15.63 18.44 8.66
N GLU A 42 -16.12 18.05 9.84
CA GLU A 42 -16.28 16.63 10.19
C GLU A 42 -17.20 15.90 9.18
N ALA A 43 -18.20 16.58 8.63
CA ALA A 43 -19.05 16.01 7.58
C ALA A 43 -18.26 15.64 6.31
N TYR A 44 -17.26 16.45 5.94
CA TYR A 44 -16.35 16.12 4.85
C TYR A 44 -15.53 14.86 5.16
N TYR A 45 -14.91 14.79 6.33
CA TYR A 45 -14.11 13.63 6.71
C TYR A 45 -14.94 12.37 6.91
N ALA A 46 -16.18 12.47 7.37
CA ALA A 46 -17.09 11.34 7.45
C ALA A 46 -17.38 10.73 6.06
N LYS A 47 -17.67 11.57 5.05
CA LYS A 47 -17.83 11.13 3.66
C LYS A 47 -16.55 10.55 3.07
N LEU A 48 -15.40 11.14 3.40
CA LEU A 48 -14.10 10.63 2.95
C LEU A 48 -13.85 9.21 3.50
N ARG A 49 -14.13 8.97 4.76
CA ARG A 49 -14.02 7.64 5.39
C ARG A 49 -15.01 6.63 4.78
N GLU A 50 -16.23 7.07 4.47
CA GLU A 50 -17.22 6.26 3.77
C GLU A 50 -16.71 5.82 2.39
N TYR A 51 -16.16 6.76 1.61
CA TYR A 51 -15.52 6.44 0.33
C TYR A 51 -14.39 5.41 0.47
N LYS A 52 -13.46 5.62 1.37
CA LYS A 52 -12.33 4.70 1.56
C LYS A 52 -12.78 3.28 1.91
N ASN A 53 -13.95 3.15 2.52
CA ASN A 53 -14.58 1.86 2.83
C ASN A 53 -15.40 1.27 1.65
N SER A 54 -15.60 2.04 0.56
CA SER A 54 -16.31 1.55 -0.63
C SER A 54 -15.42 0.66 -1.51
N ASP A 55 -16.04 -0.08 -2.43
CA ASP A 55 -15.33 -0.84 -3.48
C ASP A 55 -14.90 0.11 -4.61
N HIS A 56 -13.62 0.46 -4.66
CA HIS A 56 -13.01 1.31 -5.67
C HIS A 56 -11.52 0.99 -5.83
N PRO A 57 -10.90 1.31 -6.98
CA PRO A 57 -9.46 1.21 -7.16
C PRO A 57 -8.69 2.10 -6.19
N LYS A 58 -7.77 1.51 -5.42
CA LYS A 58 -7.06 2.17 -4.32
C LYS A 58 -5.92 3.06 -4.80
N ALA A 59 -5.68 4.15 -4.07
CA ALA A 59 -4.48 4.96 -4.16
C ALA A 59 -3.52 4.56 -3.04
N PHE A 60 -2.31 4.20 -3.44
CA PHE A 60 -1.28 3.64 -2.57
C PHE A 60 0.06 4.35 -2.75
N GLY A 61 0.99 4.20 -1.81
CA GLY A 61 2.40 4.50 -1.98
C GLY A 61 3.26 4.05 -0.81
N TRP A 62 4.54 3.79 -1.09
CA TRP A 62 5.55 3.68 -0.04
C TRP A 62 6.01 5.09 0.32
N PHE A 63 5.92 5.39 1.61
CA PHE A 63 6.27 6.70 2.16
C PHE A 63 7.59 6.58 2.93
N GLY A 64 8.65 7.14 2.37
CA GLY A 64 9.95 7.25 3.02
C GLY A 64 10.09 8.54 3.83
N ASN A 65 11.25 8.69 4.49
CA ASN A 65 11.66 9.93 5.16
C ASN A 65 10.64 10.51 6.16
N TRP A 66 9.78 9.68 6.72
CA TRP A 66 8.73 10.12 7.64
C TRP A 66 9.29 10.70 8.94
N THR A 67 9.04 11.96 9.20
CA THR A 67 9.45 12.66 10.43
C THR A 67 8.29 13.08 11.32
N GLY A 68 7.05 12.94 10.83
CA GLY A 68 5.83 13.32 11.52
C GLY A 68 5.45 14.78 11.31
N ASP A 69 4.52 15.26 12.12
CA ASP A 69 3.96 16.62 12.03
C ASP A 69 5.04 17.70 12.19
N ALA A 70 5.23 18.53 11.16
CA ALA A 70 6.25 19.57 11.08
C ALA A 70 5.72 20.80 10.33
N ALA A 71 6.52 21.87 10.28
CA ALA A 71 6.17 23.11 9.56
C ALA A 71 6.04 22.88 8.05
N MET A 72 6.80 21.93 7.50
CA MET A 72 6.66 21.47 6.11
C MET A 72 6.10 20.05 6.12
N LEU A 73 5.10 19.80 5.29
CA LEU A 73 4.37 18.52 5.29
C LEU A 73 4.92 17.49 4.29
N ASN A 74 6.04 17.76 3.63
CA ASN A 74 6.66 16.83 2.68
C ASN A 74 7.04 15.48 3.31
N ASN A 75 7.43 15.48 4.60
CA ASN A 75 7.80 14.27 5.36
C ASN A 75 6.75 13.94 6.43
N SER A 76 5.48 14.36 6.21
CA SER A 76 4.35 14.13 7.09
C SER A 76 3.23 13.42 6.33
N LEU A 77 2.63 12.41 6.95
CA LEU A 77 1.47 11.71 6.40
C LEU A 77 0.26 12.64 6.26
N LYS A 78 0.17 13.66 7.11
CA LYS A 78 -0.87 14.70 7.04
C LYS A 78 -0.84 15.45 5.71
N GLY A 79 0.33 15.58 5.07
CA GLY A 79 0.51 16.21 3.76
C GLY A 79 0.00 15.39 2.58
N LEU A 80 -0.35 14.12 2.77
CA LEU A 80 -0.89 13.26 1.72
C LEU A 80 -2.24 13.77 1.21
N PRO A 81 -2.55 13.59 -0.08
CA PRO A 81 -3.91 13.77 -0.59
C PRO A 81 -4.92 13.00 0.26
N ASP A 82 -6.06 13.62 0.56
CA ASP A 82 -7.07 13.00 1.43
C ASP A 82 -7.57 11.68 0.86
N SER A 83 -7.63 11.54 -0.47
CA SER A 83 -8.10 10.34 -1.16
C SER A 83 -7.08 9.18 -1.22
N VAL A 84 -5.89 9.31 -0.60
CA VAL A 84 -4.96 8.17 -0.46
C VAL A 84 -5.55 7.17 0.52
N ASP A 85 -5.72 5.93 0.08
CA ASP A 85 -6.37 4.87 0.85
C ASP A 85 -5.45 4.30 1.92
N PHE A 86 -4.24 3.95 1.54
CA PHE A 86 -3.25 3.45 2.48
C PHE A 86 -1.82 3.71 2.00
N VAL A 87 -0.89 3.67 2.94
CA VAL A 87 0.55 3.81 2.70
C VAL A 87 1.32 2.76 3.46
N SER A 88 2.44 2.33 2.90
CA SER A 88 3.45 1.50 3.56
C SER A 88 4.64 2.36 3.97
N LEU A 89 4.99 2.36 5.25
CA LEU A 89 6.14 3.11 5.75
C LEU A 89 7.44 2.41 5.37
N TRP A 90 8.21 3.06 4.52
CA TRP A 90 9.53 2.62 4.13
C TRP A 90 10.60 3.19 5.08
N GLY A 91 10.97 2.40 6.08
CA GLY A 91 11.85 2.85 7.16
C GLY A 91 11.13 3.65 8.27
N ASN A 92 11.88 4.00 9.32
CA ASN A 92 11.44 4.85 10.45
C ASN A 92 10.14 4.41 11.17
N TRP A 93 9.75 3.14 11.08
CA TRP A 93 8.51 2.63 11.66
C TRP A 93 8.59 2.33 13.16
N ARG A 94 9.80 2.38 13.78
CA ARG A 94 10.00 2.09 15.23
C ARG A 94 10.33 3.36 16.00
N ASN A 95 10.16 3.27 17.35
CA ASN A 95 10.53 4.33 18.27
C ASN A 95 9.93 5.69 17.92
N LEU A 96 8.64 5.68 17.58
CA LEU A 96 7.92 6.86 17.14
C LEU A 96 8.03 8.00 18.16
N ASN A 97 8.47 9.16 17.69
CA ASN A 97 8.40 10.39 18.47
C ASN A 97 6.95 10.93 18.53
N ASP A 98 6.71 11.93 19.35
CA ASP A 98 5.34 12.45 19.56
C ASP A 98 4.75 13.14 18.31
N LYS A 99 5.59 13.69 17.43
CA LYS A 99 5.14 14.25 16.15
C LYS A 99 4.64 13.15 15.21
N GLN A 100 5.39 12.04 15.12
CA GLN A 100 4.99 10.88 14.33
C GLN A 100 3.70 10.24 14.88
N LYS A 101 3.56 10.13 16.20
CA LYS A 101 2.32 9.60 16.81
C LYS A 101 1.10 10.45 16.48
N ARG A 102 1.21 11.79 16.61
CA ARG A 102 0.10 12.69 16.27
C ARG A 102 -0.25 12.63 14.78
N ASP A 103 0.76 12.59 13.91
CA ASP A 103 0.59 12.51 12.47
C ASP A 103 -0.12 11.20 12.07
N LEU A 104 0.33 10.07 12.62
CA LEU A 104 -0.28 8.76 12.45
C LEU A 104 -1.76 8.76 12.89
N GLN A 105 -2.02 9.22 14.11
CA GLN A 105 -3.40 9.29 14.64
C GLN A 105 -4.31 10.16 13.78
N PHE A 106 -3.79 11.30 13.29
CA PHE A 106 -4.58 12.18 12.43
C PHE A 106 -5.00 11.50 11.13
N VAL A 107 -4.06 10.88 10.40
CA VAL A 107 -4.40 10.27 9.11
C VAL A 107 -5.28 9.04 9.27
N GLN A 108 -5.10 8.26 10.32
CA GLN A 108 -5.93 7.08 10.61
C GLN A 108 -7.34 7.47 11.07
N GLN A 109 -7.45 8.33 12.07
CA GLN A 109 -8.73 8.61 12.72
C GLN A 109 -9.56 9.68 12.00
N VAL A 110 -8.91 10.70 11.43
CA VAL A 110 -9.59 11.78 10.74
C VAL A 110 -9.77 11.48 9.26
N LYS A 111 -8.68 11.19 8.54
CA LYS A 111 -8.75 10.93 7.09
C LYS A 111 -9.19 9.51 6.75
N GLY A 112 -9.05 8.54 7.66
CA GLY A 112 -9.30 7.14 7.40
C GLY A 112 -8.25 6.46 6.50
N THR A 113 -7.07 7.07 6.35
CA THR A 113 -5.94 6.49 5.62
C THR A 113 -5.29 5.42 6.48
N LYS A 114 -5.12 4.21 5.96
CA LYS A 114 -4.42 3.14 6.67
C LYS A 114 -2.90 3.29 6.51
N VAL A 115 -2.17 2.93 7.56
CA VAL A 115 -0.69 3.02 7.59
C VAL A 115 -0.11 1.67 7.98
N LEU A 116 0.68 1.09 7.09
CA LEU A 116 1.27 -0.23 7.25
C LEU A 116 2.76 -0.12 7.59
N MET A 117 3.27 -1.07 8.37
CA MET A 117 4.71 -1.33 8.41
C MET A 117 5.13 -2.02 7.11
N CYS A 118 6.32 -1.69 6.60
CA CYS A 118 6.89 -2.33 5.42
C CYS A 118 8.39 -2.55 5.60
N PHE A 119 8.87 -3.71 5.22
CA PHE A 119 10.29 -4.01 5.06
C PHE A 119 10.51 -5.33 4.31
N ILE A 120 11.73 -5.48 3.77
CA ILE A 120 12.18 -6.69 3.09
C ILE A 120 12.19 -7.87 4.07
N VAL A 121 11.57 -8.98 3.67
CA VAL A 121 11.53 -10.23 4.41
C VAL A 121 12.32 -11.29 3.64
N MET A 122 13.61 -11.38 3.91
CA MET A 122 14.52 -12.33 3.24
C MET A 122 15.13 -13.32 4.22
N ASP A 123 15.66 -12.81 5.32
CA ASP A 123 16.30 -13.60 6.34
C ASP A 123 15.46 -13.63 7.62
N ILE A 124 15.61 -14.69 8.41
CA ILE A 124 14.86 -14.78 9.67
C ILE A 124 15.14 -13.59 10.56
N GLY A 125 14.09 -12.86 10.96
CA GLY A 125 14.17 -11.75 11.88
C GLY A 125 14.66 -10.42 11.29
N ASP A 126 14.64 -10.27 9.96
CA ASP A 126 14.92 -9.00 9.30
C ASP A 126 14.16 -7.86 9.96
N GLN A 127 14.85 -6.73 10.17
CA GLN A 127 14.34 -5.53 10.85
C GLN A 127 13.84 -5.75 12.29
N MET A 128 13.76 -6.98 12.80
CA MET A 128 13.18 -7.30 14.12
C MET A 128 14.20 -7.81 15.13
N THR A 129 15.37 -8.26 14.68
CA THR A 129 16.40 -8.79 15.59
C THR A 129 17.02 -7.65 16.41
N PRO A 130 17.09 -7.78 17.74
CA PRO A 130 17.75 -6.78 18.59
C PRO A 130 19.29 -6.81 18.40
N PRO A 131 20.01 -5.73 18.80
CA PRO A 131 21.47 -5.72 18.78
C PRO A 131 22.06 -6.91 19.50
N ILE A 132 23.25 -7.35 19.06
CA ILE A 132 24.00 -8.42 19.72
C ILE A 132 24.35 -8.00 21.16
N PRO A 133 24.04 -8.80 22.20
CA PRO A 133 24.44 -8.51 23.58
C PRO A 133 25.96 -8.38 23.74
N ALA A 134 26.40 -7.51 24.64
CA ALA A 134 27.79 -7.17 24.78
C ALA A 134 28.72 -8.38 25.12
N ASP A 135 28.21 -9.31 25.91
CA ASP A 135 28.93 -10.56 26.27
C ASP A 135 29.12 -11.47 25.04
N LYS A 136 28.13 -11.52 24.15
CA LYS A 136 28.21 -12.27 22.89
C LYS A 136 29.13 -11.59 21.87
N VAL A 137 29.13 -10.26 21.82
CA VAL A 137 30.12 -9.51 21.01
C VAL A 137 31.55 -9.84 21.51
N ALA A 138 31.75 -9.85 22.80
CA ALA A 138 33.06 -10.18 23.41
C ALA A 138 33.49 -11.63 23.11
N SER A 139 32.55 -12.55 22.91
CA SER A 139 32.84 -13.95 22.52
C SER A 139 33.01 -14.15 21.00
N GLY A 140 32.89 -13.10 20.21
CA GLY A 140 33.05 -13.14 18.74
C GLY A 140 31.82 -13.63 17.94
N THR A 141 30.64 -13.66 18.58
CA THR A 141 29.39 -14.03 17.92
C THR A 141 29.09 -13.07 16.75
N THR A 142 28.88 -13.60 15.57
CA THR A 142 28.52 -12.83 14.37
C THR A 142 27.03 -12.44 14.41
N TRP A 143 26.64 -11.41 13.61
CA TRP A 143 25.23 -11.01 13.46
C TRP A 143 24.35 -12.18 12.97
N LYS A 144 24.84 -12.97 12.02
CA LYS A 144 24.12 -14.13 11.49
C LYS A 144 23.86 -15.19 12.56
N GLU A 145 24.87 -15.52 13.37
CA GLU A 145 24.74 -16.48 14.47
C GLU A 145 23.77 -15.97 15.54
N TRP A 146 23.90 -14.71 15.95
CA TRP A 146 23.02 -14.11 16.93
C TRP A 146 21.56 -14.09 16.44
N ARG A 147 21.33 -13.67 15.22
CA ARG A 147 19.99 -13.65 14.60
C ARG A 147 19.36 -15.04 14.66
N LYS A 148 20.05 -16.07 14.19
CA LYS A 148 19.56 -17.46 14.22
C LYS A 148 19.28 -17.95 15.62
N GLU A 149 20.18 -17.69 16.56
CA GLU A 149 20.04 -18.05 17.97
C GLU A 149 18.82 -17.35 18.58
N PHE A 150 18.69 -16.04 18.40
CA PHE A 150 17.60 -15.24 18.97
C PHE A 150 16.22 -15.74 18.52
N TRP A 151 16.09 -16.08 17.25
CA TRP A 151 14.83 -16.57 16.70
C TRP A 151 14.63 -18.07 16.91
N GLY A 152 15.65 -18.82 17.25
CA GLY A 152 15.60 -20.29 17.39
C GLY A 152 15.65 -21.02 16.05
N TRP A 153 16.33 -20.43 15.06
CA TRP A 153 16.52 -21.00 13.74
C TRP A 153 17.54 -22.14 13.78
N GLY A 154 17.05 -23.35 13.95
CA GLY A 154 17.89 -24.55 14.05
C GLY A 154 18.11 -25.26 12.71
N ASN A 155 18.58 -26.52 12.81
CA ASN A 155 18.88 -27.35 11.63
C ASN A 155 17.68 -28.17 11.13
N SER A 156 16.65 -28.36 11.95
CA SER A 156 15.44 -29.09 11.55
C SER A 156 14.40 -28.17 10.93
N ASN A 157 13.57 -28.71 10.05
CA ASN A 157 12.46 -27.95 9.42
C ASN A 157 11.46 -27.45 10.49
N GLU A 158 11.20 -28.25 11.51
CA GLU A 158 10.30 -27.88 12.63
C GLU A 158 10.84 -26.65 13.38
N SER A 159 12.15 -26.59 13.64
CA SER A 159 12.75 -25.42 14.32
C SER A 159 12.68 -24.16 13.45
N ARG A 160 12.85 -24.28 12.14
CA ARG A 160 12.75 -23.16 11.19
C ARG A 160 11.33 -22.64 11.07
N ILE A 161 10.35 -23.53 10.98
CA ILE A 161 8.92 -23.19 11.01
C ILE A 161 8.57 -22.47 12.33
N ALA A 162 9.02 -23.00 13.47
CA ALA A 162 8.77 -22.36 14.77
C ALA A 162 9.41 -20.97 14.87
N ALA A 163 10.63 -20.80 14.34
CA ALA A 163 11.29 -19.49 14.26
C ALA A 163 10.49 -18.51 13.39
N ALA A 164 10.03 -18.92 12.22
CA ALA A 164 9.20 -18.10 11.34
C ALA A 164 7.87 -17.68 11.99
N GLN A 165 7.22 -18.58 12.73
CA GLN A 165 6.02 -18.28 13.51
C GLN A 165 6.29 -17.28 14.63
N LYS A 166 7.42 -17.41 15.35
CA LYS A 166 7.86 -16.46 16.38
C LYS A 166 8.09 -15.07 15.75
N TYR A 167 8.74 -15.03 14.59
CA TYR A 167 9.01 -13.80 13.86
C TYR A 167 7.71 -13.12 13.40
N ALA A 168 6.77 -13.86 12.79
CA ALA A 168 5.46 -13.35 12.39
C ALA A 168 4.67 -12.76 13.58
N ASN A 169 4.69 -13.42 14.73
CA ASN A 169 4.05 -12.90 15.94
C ASN A 169 4.71 -11.61 16.43
N ALA A 170 6.04 -11.50 16.40
CA ALA A 170 6.74 -10.28 16.78
C ALA A 170 6.42 -9.09 15.86
N ILE A 171 6.20 -9.34 14.58
CA ILE A 171 5.69 -8.32 13.63
C ILE A 171 4.31 -7.85 14.07
N CYS A 172 3.37 -8.78 14.31
CA CYS A 172 2.04 -8.44 14.78
C CYS A 172 2.05 -7.69 16.12
N ASP A 173 2.90 -8.09 17.06
CA ASP A 173 3.07 -7.38 18.35
C ASP A 173 3.59 -5.95 18.16
N SER A 174 4.43 -5.72 17.16
CA SER A 174 4.90 -4.38 16.79
C SER A 174 3.79 -3.55 16.15
N ILE A 175 2.96 -4.14 15.28
CA ILE A 175 1.78 -3.49 14.71
C ILE A 175 0.85 -3.02 15.83
N ASP A 176 0.56 -3.87 16.80
CA ASP A 176 -0.29 -3.53 17.93
C ASP A 176 0.35 -2.46 18.84
N LYS A 177 1.64 -2.61 19.14
CA LYS A 177 2.40 -1.67 19.98
C LYS A 177 2.44 -0.26 19.42
N TYR A 178 2.65 -0.10 18.12
CA TYR A 178 2.78 1.21 17.48
C TYR A 178 1.46 1.73 16.89
N GLY A 179 0.40 0.91 16.86
CA GLY A 179 -0.92 1.29 16.35
C GLY A 179 -1.02 1.33 14.83
N TYR A 180 -0.25 0.50 14.12
CA TYR A 180 -0.34 0.38 12.67
C TYR A 180 -1.57 -0.42 12.23
N ASP A 181 -1.97 -0.22 10.96
CA ASP A 181 -3.12 -0.87 10.34
C ASP A 181 -2.76 -2.17 9.62
N GLY A 182 -1.52 -2.63 9.69
CA GLY A 182 -1.12 -3.89 9.05
C GLY A 182 0.35 -3.96 8.67
N PHE A 183 0.64 -4.92 7.78
CA PHE A 183 1.98 -5.23 7.31
C PHE A 183 2.02 -5.40 5.79
N ASP A 184 3.03 -4.84 5.18
CA ASP A 184 3.41 -5.02 3.79
C ASP A 184 4.69 -5.86 3.75
N ILE A 185 4.58 -7.07 3.22
CA ILE A 185 5.72 -7.97 3.02
C ILE A 185 6.44 -7.54 1.75
N ASP A 186 7.60 -6.90 1.88
CA ASP A 186 8.47 -6.69 0.73
C ASP A 186 9.17 -8.01 0.39
N ALA A 187 8.72 -8.64 -0.70
CA ALA A 187 9.07 -9.97 -1.15
C ALA A 187 9.86 -9.90 -2.44
N GLU A 188 11.19 -9.86 -2.34
CA GLU A 188 12.08 -9.74 -3.50
C GLU A 188 13.16 -10.85 -3.57
N PRO A 189 12.80 -12.15 -3.50
CA PRO A 189 13.79 -13.23 -3.40
C PRO A 189 14.73 -13.33 -4.60
N ASN A 190 14.36 -12.77 -5.76
CA ASN A 190 15.19 -12.81 -6.95
C ASN A 190 15.90 -11.47 -7.25
N PHE A 191 15.40 -10.34 -6.73
CA PHE A 191 15.89 -8.99 -7.09
C PHE A 191 16.55 -8.21 -5.95
N ALA A 192 16.29 -8.52 -4.69
CA ALA A 192 16.78 -7.72 -3.55
C ALA A 192 18.30 -7.85 -3.27
N GLN A 193 19.10 -8.10 -4.28
CA GLN A 193 20.55 -8.07 -4.15
C GLN A 193 21.07 -6.63 -4.16
N PRO A 194 22.01 -6.21 -3.29
CA PRO A 194 22.78 -7.03 -2.33
C PRO A 194 22.14 -7.17 -0.93
N PHE A 195 20.90 -6.77 -0.71
CA PHE A 195 20.28 -6.73 0.62
C PHE A 195 19.96 -8.10 1.19
N ALA A 196 19.69 -9.08 0.32
CA ALA A 196 19.47 -10.46 0.74
C ALA A 196 20.80 -11.18 0.94
N THR A 197 21.05 -11.69 2.17
CA THR A 197 22.27 -12.45 2.47
C THR A 197 22.10 -13.94 2.19
N ASP A 198 21.12 -14.58 2.83
CA ASP A 198 20.95 -16.03 2.80
C ASP A 198 19.60 -16.47 2.21
N LYS A 199 18.60 -15.59 2.11
CA LYS A 199 17.21 -15.89 1.68
C LYS A 199 16.57 -17.04 2.49
N GLU A 200 16.85 -17.12 3.76
CA GLU A 200 16.47 -18.24 4.63
C GLU A 200 14.96 -18.47 4.66
N MET A 201 14.19 -17.37 4.63
CA MET A 201 12.72 -17.43 4.64
C MET A 201 12.15 -18.09 3.36
N TRP A 202 12.88 -18.04 2.24
CA TRP A 202 12.42 -18.48 0.93
C TRP A 202 12.95 -19.85 0.49
N ASN A 203 14.12 -20.24 0.99
CA ASN A 203 14.80 -21.44 0.54
C ASN A 203 14.34 -22.71 1.28
N GLU A 204 13.61 -22.56 2.38
CA GLU A 204 13.25 -23.69 3.26
C GLU A 204 11.77 -24.06 3.11
N GLN A 205 11.50 -25.36 2.98
CA GLN A 205 10.16 -25.85 2.73
C GLN A 205 9.18 -25.49 3.84
N GLY A 206 8.06 -24.86 3.50
CA GLY A 206 6.96 -24.56 4.40
C GLY A 206 7.18 -23.35 5.32
N VAL A 207 8.36 -22.72 5.31
CA VAL A 207 8.68 -21.58 6.17
C VAL A 207 7.81 -20.37 5.85
N MET A 208 7.75 -19.94 4.57
CA MET A 208 6.90 -18.83 4.15
C MET A 208 5.41 -19.14 4.36
N THR A 209 5.00 -20.38 4.14
CA THR A 209 3.62 -20.80 4.44
C THR A 209 3.29 -20.60 5.92
N ALA A 210 4.15 -21.07 6.81
CA ALA A 210 3.95 -20.92 8.26
C ALA A 210 4.01 -19.45 8.71
N PHE A 211 4.89 -18.66 8.12
CA PHE A 211 5.02 -17.24 8.37
C PHE A 211 3.74 -16.48 8.01
N VAL A 212 3.27 -16.59 6.77
CA VAL A 212 2.07 -15.91 6.28
C VAL A 212 0.82 -16.38 7.01
N GLN A 213 0.65 -17.70 7.22
CA GLN A 213 -0.48 -18.23 7.96
C GLN A 213 -0.51 -17.74 9.42
N THR A 214 0.65 -17.49 10.03
CA THR A 214 0.72 -16.94 11.38
C THR A 214 0.34 -15.47 11.41
N LEU A 215 0.82 -14.64 10.47
CA LEU A 215 0.37 -13.27 10.29
C LEU A 215 -1.16 -13.22 10.09
N SER A 216 -1.70 -14.09 9.23
CA SER A 216 -3.12 -14.13 8.86
C SER A 216 -4.08 -14.47 10.00
N LYS A 217 -3.59 -14.96 11.13
CA LYS A 217 -4.41 -15.11 12.34
C LYS A 217 -4.74 -13.79 13.02
N ARG A 218 -3.96 -12.72 12.74
CA ARG A 218 -4.05 -11.42 13.42
C ARG A 218 -4.29 -10.25 12.47
N ILE A 219 -3.86 -10.35 11.20
CA ILE A 219 -3.99 -9.31 10.17
C ILE A 219 -4.37 -9.92 8.82
N GLY A 220 -4.92 -9.11 7.91
CA GLY A 220 -5.35 -9.55 6.58
C GLY A 220 -6.76 -10.14 6.55
N PRO A 221 -7.24 -10.53 5.37
CA PRO A 221 -8.65 -10.88 5.13
C PRO A 221 -9.15 -12.10 5.91
N LYS A 222 -8.24 -12.96 6.37
CA LYS A 222 -8.60 -14.16 7.15
C LYS A 222 -8.62 -13.94 8.67
N SER A 223 -8.15 -12.80 9.15
CA SER A 223 -8.00 -12.52 10.58
C SER A 223 -9.31 -12.14 11.29
N GLY A 224 -10.31 -11.70 10.54
CA GLY A 224 -11.52 -11.07 11.10
C GLY A 224 -11.30 -9.69 11.69
N THR A 225 -10.12 -9.08 11.50
CA THR A 225 -9.79 -7.71 11.91
C THR A 225 -9.83 -6.75 10.72
N ASN A 226 -9.77 -5.44 11.00
CA ASN A 226 -9.63 -4.42 9.95
C ASN A 226 -8.17 -4.14 9.55
N LYS A 227 -7.22 -4.92 10.07
CA LYS A 227 -5.79 -4.78 9.75
C LYS A 227 -5.48 -5.49 8.44
N MET A 228 -4.65 -4.86 7.62
CA MET A 228 -4.29 -5.37 6.29
C MET A 228 -3.06 -6.27 6.33
N LEU A 229 -3.03 -7.25 5.43
CA LEU A 229 -1.82 -7.97 5.05
C LEU A 229 -1.68 -7.86 3.54
N VAL A 230 -0.63 -7.21 3.09
CA VAL A 230 -0.32 -7.07 1.67
C VAL A 230 1.06 -7.62 1.37
N VAL A 231 1.35 -7.88 0.12
CA VAL A 231 2.67 -8.30 -0.34
C VAL A 231 3.05 -7.50 -1.56
N ASP A 232 4.28 -7.01 -1.56
CA ASP A 232 4.85 -6.29 -2.68
C ASP A 232 6.08 -7.00 -3.28
N GLY A 233 6.58 -6.50 -4.41
CA GLY A 233 7.72 -7.05 -5.15
C GLY A 233 7.32 -8.20 -6.04
N GLU A 234 7.55 -9.42 -5.59
CA GLU A 234 7.33 -10.68 -6.31
C GLU A 234 6.26 -11.58 -5.64
N PRO A 235 4.95 -11.21 -5.68
CA PRO A 235 3.90 -12.03 -5.04
C PRO A 235 3.87 -13.47 -5.55
N ASP A 236 4.21 -13.70 -6.82
CA ASP A 236 4.30 -15.02 -7.45
C ASP A 236 5.52 -15.88 -6.98
N ALA A 237 6.39 -15.34 -6.14
CA ALA A 237 7.39 -16.12 -5.42
C ALA A 237 6.82 -16.84 -4.19
N LEU A 238 5.66 -16.41 -3.69
CA LEU A 238 4.98 -17.07 -2.57
C LEU A 238 4.31 -18.38 -3.01
N PRO A 239 4.10 -19.35 -2.09
CA PRO A 239 3.28 -20.52 -2.39
C PRO A 239 1.88 -20.12 -2.87
N GLU A 240 1.38 -20.72 -3.96
CA GLU A 240 0.08 -20.39 -4.59
C GLU A 240 -1.09 -20.50 -3.61
N SER A 241 -1.00 -21.42 -2.63
CA SER A 241 -2.02 -21.63 -1.60
C SER A 241 -2.23 -20.43 -0.68
N LEU A 242 -1.36 -19.42 -0.74
CA LEU A 242 -1.43 -18.22 0.10
C LEU A 242 -2.15 -17.04 -0.56
N GLY A 243 -2.59 -17.15 -1.81
CA GLY A 243 -3.17 -16.03 -2.56
C GLY A 243 -4.36 -15.34 -1.89
N ASP A 244 -5.20 -16.09 -1.17
CA ASP A 244 -6.37 -15.56 -0.45
C ASP A 244 -6.04 -15.03 0.96
N HIS A 245 -4.79 -15.07 1.38
CA HIS A 245 -4.31 -14.50 2.65
C HIS A 245 -4.03 -12.99 2.59
N PHE A 246 -3.94 -12.42 1.40
CA PHE A 246 -3.56 -11.02 1.18
C PHE A 246 -4.75 -10.16 0.76
N ASP A 247 -4.77 -8.90 1.21
CA ASP A 247 -5.69 -7.88 0.72
C ASP A 247 -5.30 -7.43 -0.69
N HIS A 248 -4.01 -7.17 -0.93
CA HIS A 248 -3.46 -6.71 -2.21
C HIS A 248 -2.13 -7.38 -2.56
N PHE A 249 -1.88 -7.45 -3.87
CA PHE A 249 -0.60 -7.75 -4.49
C PHE A 249 -0.07 -6.46 -5.13
N ILE A 250 1.00 -5.90 -4.57
CA ILE A 250 1.55 -4.63 -5.01
C ILE A 250 2.72 -4.90 -5.93
N LEU A 251 2.52 -4.66 -7.24
CA LEU A 251 3.53 -4.94 -8.24
C LEU A 251 4.41 -3.71 -8.44
N GLN A 252 5.71 -3.88 -8.27
CA GLN A 252 6.73 -2.90 -8.62
C GLN A 252 6.84 -2.82 -10.15
N ALA A 253 5.83 -2.21 -10.79
CA ALA A 253 5.72 -2.08 -12.25
C ALA A 253 6.55 -0.91 -12.79
N TYR A 254 7.73 -0.70 -12.18
CA TYR A 254 8.63 0.41 -12.47
C TYR A 254 9.00 0.47 -13.95
N SER A 255 9.00 1.69 -14.49
CA SER A 255 9.34 1.97 -15.88
C SER A 255 8.52 1.19 -16.92
N THR A 256 7.31 0.79 -16.59
CA THR A 256 6.38 0.17 -17.54
C THR A 256 5.86 1.20 -18.55
N TYR A 257 5.90 0.88 -19.84
CA TYR A 257 5.60 1.80 -20.93
C TYR A 257 4.38 1.42 -21.78
N SER A 258 3.62 0.37 -21.42
CA SER A 258 2.43 -0.03 -22.17
C SER A 258 1.45 -0.90 -21.38
N ASP A 259 0.18 -0.90 -21.83
CA ASP A 259 -0.87 -1.80 -21.31
C ASP A 259 -0.49 -3.28 -21.42
N GLU A 260 0.24 -3.66 -22.49
CA GLU A 260 0.62 -5.07 -22.71
C GLU A 260 1.62 -5.55 -21.66
N GLN A 261 2.55 -4.71 -21.23
CA GLN A 261 3.46 -5.05 -20.13
C GLN A 261 2.71 -5.23 -18.81
N LEU A 262 1.72 -4.38 -18.54
CA LEU A 262 0.87 -4.52 -17.35
C LEU A 262 0.02 -5.80 -17.41
N ASN A 263 -0.54 -6.13 -18.59
CA ASN A 263 -1.29 -7.36 -18.80
C ASN A 263 -0.39 -8.61 -18.68
N SER A 264 0.88 -8.51 -19.07
CA SER A 264 1.84 -9.60 -18.88
C SER A 264 2.09 -9.88 -17.39
N ARG A 265 2.29 -8.83 -16.59
CA ARG A 265 2.42 -8.95 -15.12
C ARG A 265 1.15 -9.53 -14.48
N LEU A 266 -0.02 -9.04 -14.89
CA LEU A 266 -1.32 -9.60 -14.48
C LEU A 266 -1.43 -11.09 -14.78
N ARG A 267 -1.07 -11.51 -16.00
CA ARG A 267 -1.11 -12.90 -16.44
C ARG A 267 -0.25 -13.79 -15.54
N THR A 268 0.98 -13.36 -15.22
CA THR A 268 1.86 -14.08 -14.29
C THR A 268 1.16 -14.36 -12.96
N GLN A 269 0.54 -13.36 -12.35
CA GLN A 269 -0.15 -13.52 -11.07
C GLN A 269 -1.39 -14.42 -11.19
N ILE A 270 -2.20 -14.26 -12.26
CA ILE A 270 -3.38 -15.11 -12.49
C ILE A 270 -2.98 -16.58 -12.65
N GLU A 271 -1.97 -16.86 -13.49
CA GLU A 271 -1.52 -18.25 -13.72
C GLU A 271 -0.91 -18.86 -12.46
N HIS A 272 -0.21 -18.05 -11.65
CA HIS A 272 0.37 -18.54 -10.41
C HIS A 272 -0.72 -18.88 -9.36
N PHE A 273 -1.69 -18.00 -9.14
CA PHE A 273 -2.72 -18.18 -8.11
C PHE A 273 -4.00 -18.87 -8.59
N LYS A 274 -4.03 -19.44 -9.80
CA LYS A 274 -5.24 -20.00 -10.46
C LYS A 274 -6.00 -21.07 -9.68
N ASN A 275 -5.33 -21.79 -8.78
CA ASN A 275 -5.96 -22.83 -7.96
C ASN A 275 -6.55 -22.25 -6.66
N THR A 276 -6.26 -20.99 -6.33
CA THR A 276 -6.69 -20.32 -5.10
C THR A 276 -7.62 -19.15 -5.37
N LEU A 277 -7.40 -18.43 -6.47
CA LEU A 277 -8.11 -17.20 -6.82
C LEU A 277 -8.62 -17.24 -8.26
N THR A 278 -9.78 -16.63 -8.51
CA THR A 278 -10.25 -16.38 -9.88
C THR A 278 -9.47 -15.23 -10.51
N PRO A 279 -9.47 -15.10 -11.87
CA PRO A 279 -8.83 -13.97 -12.55
C PRO A 279 -9.34 -12.61 -12.08
N GLU A 280 -10.65 -12.48 -11.80
CA GLU A 280 -11.24 -11.25 -11.25
C GLU A 280 -10.70 -10.92 -9.86
N GLN A 281 -10.61 -11.93 -8.97
CA GLN A 281 -10.06 -11.76 -7.63
C GLN A 281 -8.59 -11.34 -7.67
N VAL A 282 -7.79 -11.93 -8.55
CA VAL A 282 -6.39 -11.52 -8.74
C VAL A 282 -6.33 -10.07 -9.25
N ALA A 283 -7.08 -9.72 -10.29
CA ALA A 283 -7.08 -8.37 -10.84
C ALA A 283 -7.46 -7.31 -9.79
N LYS A 284 -8.50 -7.56 -8.99
CA LYS A 284 -8.93 -6.68 -7.89
C LYS A 284 -7.91 -6.54 -6.76
N LYS A 285 -6.99 -7.48 -6.61
CA LYS A 285 -5.89 -7.38 -5.64
C LYS A 285 -4.69 -6.62 -6.17
N ILE A 286 -4.51 -6.52 -7.49
CA ILE A 286 -3.31 -5.93 -8.10
C ILE A 286 -3.32 -4.41 -8.01
N ILE A 287 -2.30 -3.86 -7.35
CA ILE A 287 -1.92 -2.46 -7.39
C ILE A 287 -0.60 -2.37 -8.16
N VAL A 288 -0.56 -1.52 -9.19
CA VAL A 288 0.66 -1.30 -10.00
C VAL A 288 1.31 0.03 -9.63
N CYS A 289 2.63 0.01 -9.42
CA CYS A 289 3.36 1.15 -8.88
C CYS A 289 4.51 1.60 -9.78
N GLU A 290 4.73 2.93 -9.81
CA GLU A 290 5.87 3.56 -10.47
C GLU A 290 6.95 3.99 -9.47
N ASN A 291 8.19 4.13 -9.93
CA ASN A 291 9.33 4.56 -9.13
C ASN A 291 9.46 6.09 -9.11
N PHE A 292 9.01 6.72 -8.03
CA PHE A 292 9.14 8.16 -7.83
C PHE A 292 10.44 8.60 -7.18
N GLU A 293 11.29 7.68 -6.76
CA GLU A 293 12.66 8.03 -6.41
C GLU A 293 13.37 8.68 -7.60
N ASN A 294 13.11 8.18 -8.81
CA ASN A 294 13.73 8.67 -10.05
C ASN A 294 12.81 9.57 -10.88
N TYR A 295 11.49 9.43 -10.76
CA TYR A 295 10.55 10.00 -11.75
C TYR A 295 9.45 10.90 -11.16
N ALA A 296 9.53 11.30 -9.89
CA ALA A 296 8.48 12.10 -9.24
C ALA A 296 8.14 13.41 -10.00
N ALA A 297 9.15 14.07 -10.58
CA ALA A 297 8.94 15.33 -11.33
C ALA A 297 8.12 15.12 -12.62
N MET A 298 8.23 13.94 -13.25
CA MET A 298 7.63 13.66 -14.56
C MET A 298 6.39 12.76 -14.48
N GLY A 299 6.11 12.18 -13.31
CA GLY A 299 5.01 11.23 -13.13
C GLY A 299 5.29 9.84 -13.70
N GLY A 300 6.56 9.49 -13.90
CA GLY A 300 7.03 8.23 -14.47
C GLY A 300 7.73 8.41 -15.82
N VAL A 301 7.91 7.29 -16.51
CA VAL A 301 8.44 7.23 -17.88
C VAL A 301 7.34 7.47 -18.93
N ASP A 302 7.71 7.59 -20.19
CA ASP A 302 6.77 7.65 -21.31
C ASP A 302 5.98 6.34 -21.44
N PHE A 303 4.66 6.42 -21.29
CA PHE A 303 3.73 5.31 -21.45
C PHE A 303 2.88 5.49 -22.72
N ARG A 304 2.89 4.51 -23.59
CA ARG A 304 2.09 4.51 -24.81
C ARG A 304 0.75 3.80 -24.56
N THR A 305 -0.33 4.57 -24.62
CA THR A 305 -1.69 4.03 -24.50
C THR A 305 -2.10 3.23 -25.74
N LYS A 306 -3.17 2.44 -25.64
CA LYS A 306 -3.77 1.72 -26.80
C LYS A 306 -4.17 2.64 -27.95
N GLN A 307 -4.49 3.91 -27.66
CA GLN A 307 -4.84 4.93 -28.67
C GLN A 307 -3.61 5.58 -29.30
N GLY A 308 -2.39 5.21 -28.87
CA GLY A 308 -1.13 5.74 -29.39
C GLY A 308 -0.67 7.04 -28.73
N ASN A 309 -1.39 7.57 -27.73
CA ASN A 309 -0.96 8.73 -26.96
C ASN A 309 0.22 8.38 -26.06
N VAL A 310 1.13 9.33 -25.87
CA VAL A 310 2.23 9.22 -24.90
C VAL A 310 1.88 10.06 -23.70
N ILE A 311 1.86 9.45 -22.52
CA ILE A 311 1.56 10.08 -21.22
C ILE A 311 2.50 9.55 -20.14
N PRO A 312 2.65 10.21 -18.98
CA PRO A 312 3.41 9.65 -17.86
C PRO A 312 2.88 8.27 -17.42
N SER A 313 3.78 7.36 -17.08
CA SER A 313 3.43 5.96 -16.79
C SER A 313 2.48 5.79 -15.61
N LEU A 314 2.55 6.62 -14.54
CA LEU A 314 1.56 6.57 -13.47
C LEU A 314 0.14 6.84 -13.97
N LEU A 315 -0.02 7.79 -14.92
CA LEU A 315 -1.32 8.05 -15.55
C LEU A 315 -1.71 6.91 -16.50
N GLY A 316 -0.74 6.32 -17.22
CA GLY A 316 -0.95 5.12 -18.02
C GLY A 316 -1.47 3.96 -17.17
N MET A 317 -0.86 3.71 -16.02
CA MET A 317 -1.31 2.73 -15.01
C MET A 317 -2.72 3.05 -14.50
N ALA A 318 -3.04 4.34 -14.31
CA ALA A 318 -4.38 4.75 -13.89
C ALA A 318 -5.45 4.48 -14.97
N TYR A 319 -5.14 4.71 -16.24
CA TYR A 319 -6.03 4.39 -17.37
C TYR A 319 -6.10 2.89 -17.70
N TRP A 320 -5.04 2.14 -17.40
CA TRP A 320 -4.99 0.71 -17.70
C TRP A 320 -6.19 -0.05 -17.14
N GLN A 321 -6.76 -0.89 -17.98
CA GLN A 321 -7.83 -1.82 -17.62
C GLN A 321 -7.29 -3.25 -17.73
N PRO A 322 -7.14 -3.98 -16.60
CA PRO A 322 -6.68 -5.35 -16.59
C PRO A 322 -7.44 -6.21 -17.58
N THR A 323 -6.73 -6.85 -18.50
CA THR A 323 -7.35 -7.71 -19.52
C THR A 323 -6.67 -9.08 -19.57
N TYR A 324 -7.46 -10.14 -19.44
CA TYR A 324 -7.00 -11.51 -19.50
C TYR A 324 -8.02 -12.36 -20.27
N ASN A 325 -7.57 -13.14 -21.26
CA ASN A 325 -8.41 -13.98 -22.12
C ASN A 325 -9.65 -13.26 -22.70
N GLY A 326 -9.47 -12.00 -23.14
CA GLY A 326 -10.53 -11.19 -23.72
C GLY A 326 -11.52 -10.58 -22.73
N GLN A 327 -11.38 -10.84 -21.44
CA GLN A 327 -12.19 -10.23 -20.38
C GLN A 327 -11.45 -9.06 -19.74
N THR A 328 -12.18 -8.01 -19.40
CA THR A 328 -11.67 -6.84 -18.68
C THR A 328 -12.17 -6.84 -17.25
N PHE A 329 -11.28 -6.52 -16.31
CA PHE A 329 -11.55 -6.53 -14.87
C PHE A 329 -11.24 -5.17 -14.24
N GLN A 330 -11.75 -4.94 -13.05
CA GLN A 330 -11.31 -3.83 -12.20
C GLN A 330 -9.96 -4.17 -11.58
N LYS A 331 -9.01 -3.20 -11.60
CA LYS A 331 -7.74 -3.32 -10.87
C LYS A 331 -7.90 -2.98 -9.39
N GLY A 332 -6.96 -3.43 -8.58
CA GLY A 332 -6.88 -3.05 -7.16
C GLY A 332 -6.50 -1.58 -6.95
N GLY A 333 -5.65 -1.04 -7.82
CA GLY A 333 -5.27 0.37 -7.70
C GLY A 333 -3.98 0.75 -8.43
N VAL A 334 -3.48 1.95 -8.08
CA VAL A 334 -2.15 2.43 -8.48
C VAL A 334 -1.42 3.05 -7.30
N GLY A 335 -0.09 3.12 -7.42
CA GLY A 335 0.75 3.74 -6.40
C GLY A 335 2.12 4.16 -6.90
N SER A 336 2.96 4.64 -5.97
CA SER A 336 4.34 5.00 -6.27
C SER A 336 5.29 4.70 -5.11
N TYR A 337 6.51 4.33 -5.46
CA TYR A 337 7.63 4.22 -4.53
C TYR A 337 8.22 5.61 -4.27
N HIS A 338 8.58 5.92 -3.02
CA HIS A 338 8.98 7.26 -2.58
C HIS A 338 7.97 8.34 -2.97
N MET A 339 6.69 8.08 -2.66
CA MET A 339 5.61 9.00 -3.02
C MET A 339 5.81 10.42 -2.48
N GLU A 340 6.51 10.58 -1.36
CA GLU A 340 6.80 11.87 -0.73
C GLU A 340 7.65 12.80 -1.60
N TYR A 341 8.40 12.26 -2.58
CA TYR A 341 9.22 13.08 -3.49
C TYR A 341 8.37 13.91 -4.46
N GLU A 342 7.11 13.53 -4.66
CA GLU A 342 6.19 14.29 -5.49
C GLU A 342 5.61 15.52 -4.78
N TYR A 343 5.70 15.60 -3.44
CA TYR A 343 5.03 16.62 -2.63
C TYR A 343 5.26 18.04 -3.13
N GLY A 344 6.46 18.43 -3.44
CA GLY A 344 6.87 19.80 -3.75
C GLY A 344 7.45 19.99 -5.15
N GLN A 345 6.90 19.32 -6.19
CA GLN A 345 7.40 19.51 -7.54
C GLN A 345 7.18 20.96 -8.01
N SER A 346 8.28 21.63 -8.35
CA SER A 346 8.33 23.09 -8.55
C SER A 346 7.47 23.63 -9.71
N SER A 347 7.03 22.77 -10.63
CA SER A 347 6.15 23.12 -11.74
C SER A 347 4.66 23.02 -11.44
N ALA A 348 4.29 22.49 -10.27
CA ALA A 348 2.92 22.20 -9.92
C ALA A 348 2.32 23.28 -9.00
N GLN A 349 1.08 23.64 -9.25
CA GLN A 349 0.29 24.54 -8.37
C GLN A 349 -0.28 23.84 -7.14
N THR A 350 -0.08 22.53 -7.04
CA THR A 350 -0.63 21.67 -5.96
C THR A 350 0.38 20.58 -5.60
N THR A 351 0.29 20.05 -4.39
CA THR A 351 1.09 18.88 -3.96
C THR A 351 0.59 17.61 -4.61
N TYR A 352 1.47 16.63 -4.82
CA TYR A 352 1.13 15.33 -5.41
C TYR A 352 0.37 15.41 -6.74
N PRO A 353 0.83 16.21 -7.73
CA PRO A 353 0.06 16.49 -8.95
C PRO A 353 -0.27 15.24 -9.77
N TRP A 354 0.65 14.27 -9.85
CA TRP A 354 0.47 13.05 -10.63
C TRP A 354 -0.44 12.05 -9.92
N LEU A 355 -0.22 11.84 -8.62
CA LEU A 355 -1.05 10.94 -7.83
C LEU A 355 -2.51 11.44 -7.78
N ARG A 356 -2.74 12.75 -7.60
CA ARG A 356 -4.09 13.34 -7.65
C ARG A 356 -4.76 13.10 -8.99
N LYS A 357 -4.06 13.28 -10.11
CA LYS A 357 -4.58 12.98 -11.45
C LYS A 357 -4.90 11.49 -11.61
N ALA A 358 -4.01 10.62 -11.15
CA ALA A 358 -4.22 9.17 -11.19
C ALA A 358 -5.48 8.75 -10.42
N ILE A 359 -5.69 9.32 -9.22
CA ILE A 359 -6.90 9.09 -8.41
C ILE A 359 -8.16 9.52 -9.18
N GLN A 360 -8.16 10.72 -9.77
CA GLN A 360 -9.29 11.23 -10.54
C GLN A 360 -9.61 10.39 -11.79
N ILE A 361 -8.59 9.83 -12.44
CA ILE A 361 -8.76 8.91 -13.59
C ILE A 361 -9.41 7.62 -13.13
N MET A 362 -8.94 7.03 -12.03
CA MET A 362 -9.51 5.78 -11.51
C MET A 362 -10.89 5.95 -10.89
N ASN A 363 -11.10 7.06 -10.21
CA ASN A 363 -12.30 7.35 -9.42
C ASN A 363 -12.86 8.73 -9.81
N PRO A 364 -13.43 8.87 -11.03
CA PRO A 364 -13.98 10.14 -11.46
C PRO A 364 -15.16 10.55 -10.58
N SER A 365 -15.21 11.84 -10.19
CA SER A 365 -16.38 12.39 -9.51
C SER A 365 -17.61 12.23 -10.38
N LEU A 366 -18.70 11.77 -9.82
CA LEU A 366 -20.00 11.80 -10.49
C LEU A 366 -20.37 13.27 -10.70
N LYS A 367 -20.42 13.69 -11.96
CA LYS A 367 -20.89 15.03 -12.36
C LYS A 367 -22.39 15.17 -12.15
#